data_a8abdafbf641a4e5264e100508e603b3
#
_entry.id   a8abdafbf641a4e5264e100508e603b3
#
_cell.length_a   1.000
_cell.length_b   1.000
_cell.length_c   1.000
_cell.angle_alpha   90.00
_cell.angle_beta   90.00
_cell.angle_gamma   90.00
#
_symmetry.space_group_name_H-M   'P 1'
#
loop_
_entity.id
_entity.type
_entity.pdbx_description
1 polymer ?
#
loop_
_entity_poly.entity_id
_entity_poly.type
_entity_poly.pdbx_seq_one_letter_code
_entity_poly.pdbx_strand_id
1 'polypeptide(L)'
;MGGGGMNTENGPLLKVSKLSKSFGGVMAAFDISFEVKKGELLGIIGPNGSGKTTLVNLITGFVKPDSGRVEYRGRDITGWAPYRIVGLGVARTFQMVRPFYQLPAFKNLIVPLSSPRVKKLSGGRYGDRDAVALDLLEEVGFERDARVAYKTAGSLPQGYLKRLELAKGMALRPDLVILDELFSGLSLAEVASIVPIIEKLVLQGKTIIMIEHRLKELFRIADRVMVLNFGEKIAEGAGSEVMESDAVKQAYLGSET
;
A
#
# COMPACT_ATOMS: atom_id res chain seq x y z
N MET A 1 -24.67 7.54 33.02
CA MET A 1 -23.67 6.48 33.21
C MET A 1 -22.72 6.54 32.03
N GLY A 2 -21.47 6.86 32.30
CA GLY A 2 -20.50 7.30 31.36
C GLY A 2 -20.02 6.24 30.38
N GLY A 3 -20.13 6.54 29.11
CA GLY A 3 -19.36 5.88 28.05
C GLY A 3 -17.96 6.46 28.03
N GLY A 4 -16.99 5.74 28.59
CA GLY A 4 -15.58 6.11 28.54
C GLY A 4 -15.11 6.16 27.09
N GLY A 5 -14.87 7.35 26.57
CA GLY A 5 -14.12 7.57 25.35
C GLY A 5 -12.70 7.05 25.57
N MET A 6 -12.38 5.88 25.04
CA MET A 6 -11.00 5.43 24.96
C MET A 6 -10.23 6.43 24.13
N ASN A 7 -9.18 6.95 24.71
CA ASN A 7 -8.23 7.89 24.11
C ASN A 7 -7.56 7.18 22.91
N THR A 8 -8.08 7.39 21.70
CA THR A 8 -7.65 6.71 20.46
C THR A 8 -6.39 7.33 19.82
N GLU A 9 -5.76 8.29 20.50
CA GLU A 9 -4.59 8.99 19.95
C GLU A 9 -3.28 8.18 20.00
N ASN A 10 -3.18 7.13 20.83
CA ASN A 10 -1.96 6.33 21.00
C ASN A 10 -2.04 4.89 20.47
N GLY A 11 -3.13 4.48 19.85
CA GLY A 11 -3.28 3.12 19.30
C GLY A 11 -2.69 2.98 17.88
N PRO A 12 -2.46 1.73 17.43
CA PRO A 12 -2.03 1.47 16.06
C PRO A 12 -3.07 1.97 15.05
N LEU A 13 -2.59 2.42 13.87
CA LEU A 13 -3.48 2.82 12.78
C LEU A 13 -4.19 1.59 12.19
N LEU A 14 -3.44 0.49 12.01
CA LEU A 14 -3.95 -0.81 11.56
C LEU A 14 -3.52 -1.88 12.56
N LYS A 15 -4.44 -2.75 12.93
CA LYS A 15 -4.18 -3.94 13.74
C LYS A 15 -4.78 -5.16 13.06
N VAL A 16 -3.96 -6.17 12.90
CA VAL A 16 -4.33 -7.49 12.38
C VAL A 16 -4.12 -8.51 13.49
N SER A 17 -5.14 -9.32 13.79
CA SER A 17 -5.10 -10.26 14.89
C SER A 17 -5.57 -11.64 14.41
N LYS A 18 -4.67 -12.64 14.48
CA LYS A 18 -4.91 -14.05 14.16
C LYS A 18 -5.63 -14.30 12.85
N LEU A 19 -5.24 -13.51 11.81
CA LEU A 19 -5.88 -13.54 10.52
C LEU A 19 -5.54 -14.81 9.77
N SER A 20 -6.56 -15.57 9.35
CA SER A 20 -6.36 -16.84 8.64
C SER A 20 -7.26 -16.94 7.41
N LYS A 21 -6.74 -17.61 6.37
CA LYS A 21 -7.44 -17.89 5.12
C LYS A 21 -6.89 -19.12 4.43
N SER A 22 -7.78 -20.02 4.02
CA SER A 22 -7.45 -21.14 3.16
C SER A 22 -8.22 -21.09 1.84
N PHE A 23 -7.63 -21.68 0.81
CA PHE A 23 -8.23 -21.88 -0.50
C PHE A 23 -8.06 -23.33 -0.93
N GLY A 24 -9.17 -24.06 -1.10
CA GLY A 24 -9.12 -25.46 -1.58
C GLY A 24 -8.18 -26.37 -0.77
N GLY A 25 -8.11 -26.15 0.56
CA GLY A 25 -7.23 -26.91 1.45
C GLY A 25 -5.80 -26.36 1.59
N VAL A 26 -5.40 -25.36 0.78
CA VAL A 26 -4.10 -24.68 0.91
C VAL A 26 -4.25 -23.50 1.87
N MET A 27 -3.46 -23.49 2.94
CA MET A 27 -3.41 -22.39 3.91
C MET A 27 -2.59 -21.23 3.30
N ALA A 28 -3.27 -20.15 2.93
CA ALA A 28 -2.64 -18.98 2.31
C ALA A 28 -2.31 -17.86 3.31
N ALA A 29 -2.94 -17.88 4.48
CA ALA A 29 -2.62 -17.07 5.64
C ALA A 29 -3.00 -17.86 6.89
N PHE A 30 -2.12 -17.92 7.88
CA PHE A 30 -2.33 -18.67 9.11
C PHE A 30 -1.87 -17.87 10.34
N ASP A 31 -2.82 -17.58 11.21
CA ASP A 31 -2.63 -16.88 12.50
C ASP A 31 -1.77 -15.60 12.42
N ILE A 32 -1.87 -14.86 11.31
CA ILE A 32 -1.05 -13.66 11.09
C ILE A 32 -1.52 -12.55 12.03
N SER A 33 -0.59 -12.04 12.84
CA SER A 33 -0.84 -10.94 13.78
C SER A 33 0.28 -9.90 13.68
N PHE A 34 -0.10 -8.62 13.50
CA PHE A 34 0.81 -7.47 13.51
C PHE A 34 0.03 -6.17 13.67
N GLU A 35 0.76 -5.10 13.96
CA GLU A 35 0.21 -3.75 14.06
C GLU A 35 1.04 -2.79 13.20
N VAL A 36 0.42 -1.71 12.73
CA VAL A 36 1.11 -0.63 12.01
C VAL A 36 0.78 0.68 12.71
N LYS A 37 1.82 1.40 13.13
CA LYS A 37 1.69 2.70 13.79
C LYS A 37 1.42 3.79 12.75
N LYS A 38 0.82 4.89 13.20
CA LYS A 38 0.64 6.06 12.34
C LYS A 38 2.00 6.65 11.94
N GLY A 39 2.19 6.91 10.65
CA GLY A 39 3.43 7.45 10.09
C GLY A 39 4.54 6.40 9.88
N GLU A 40 4.29 5.12 10.15
CA GLU A 40 5.23 4.03 9.97
C GLU A 40 5.25 3.53 8.52
N LEU A 41 6.42 3.16 8.00
CA LEU A 41 6.59 2.35 6.81
C LEU A 41 6.95 0.92 7.21
N LEU A 42 5.95 0.01 7.08
CA LEU A 42 6.14 -1.42 7.27
C LEU A 42 6.43 -2.10 5.93
N GLY A 43 7.61 -2.71 5.80
CA GLY A 43 7.94 -3.61 4.69
C GLY A 43 7.35 -5.00 4.91
N ILE A 44 6.82 -5.64 3.87
CA ILE A 44 6.39 -7.05 3.89
C ILE A 44 7.15 -7.78 2.80
N ILE A 45 7.94 -8.79 3.19
CA ILE A 45 8.76 -9.58 2.28
C ILE A 45 8.45 -11.07 2.44
N GLY A 46 9.00 -11.88 1.54
CA GLY A 46 8.88 -13.34 1.56
C GLY A 46 8.94 -13.92 0.14
N PRO A 47 9.18 -15.23 0.01
CA PRO A 47 9.20 -15.92 -1.28
C PRO A 47 7.88 -15.80 -2.05
N ASN A 48 7.90 -16.18 -3.33
CA ASN A 48 6.68 -16.30 -4.12
C ASN A 48 5.76 -17.36 -3.47
N GLY A 49 4.47 -17.07 -3.42
CA GLY A 49 3.51 -17.95 -2.75
C GLY A 49 3.49 -17.87 -1.21
N SER A 50 4.28 -16.99 -0.58
CA SER A 50 4.31 -16.87 0.89
C SER A 50 3.04 -16.25 1.53
N GLY A 51 2.06 -15.79 0.73
CA GLY A 51 0.79 -15.26 1.23
C GLY A 51 0.70 -13.72 1.27
N LYS A 52 1.71 -12.96 0.81
CA LYS A 52 1.72 -11.47 0.82
C LYS A 52 0.49 -10.86 0.16
N THR A 53 0.20 -11.25 -1.08
CA THR A 53 -0.97 -10.76 -1.83
C THR A 53 -2.28 -11.18 -1.17
N THR A 54 -2.34 -12.38 -0.61
CA THR A 54 -3.51 -12.84 0.17
C THR A 54 -3.72 -11.95 1.39
N LEU A 55 -2.68 -11.68 2.17
CA LEU A 55 -2.76 -10.80 3.34
C LEU A 55 -3.30 -9.42 2.97
N VAL A 56 -2.78 -8.81 1.91
CA VAL A 56 -3.28 -7.50 1.43
C VAL A 56 -4.72 -7.57 0.96
N ASN A 57 -5.11 -8.65 0.26
CA ASN A 57 -6.49 -8.85 -0.16
C ASN A 57 -7.45 -8.99 1.04
N LEU A 58 -7.02 -9.63 2.13
CA LEU A 58 -7.78 -9.74 3.37
C LEU A 58 -7.96 -8.37 4.05
N ILE A 59 -6.88 -7.58 4.16
CA ILE A 59 -6.89 -6.25 4.77
C ILE A 59 -7.76 -5.28 3.97
N THR A 60 -7.69 -5.35 2.63
CA THR A 60 -8.38 -4.43 1.72
C THR A 60 -9.78 -4.91 1.31
N GLY A 61 -10.23 -6.06 1.83
CA GLY A 61 -11.60 -6.57 1.65
C GLY A 61 -11.88 -7.24 0.30
N PHE A 62 -10.86 -7.50 -0.53
CA PHE A 62 -11.01 -8.28 -1.76
C PHE A 62 -11.25 -9.76 -1.50
N VAL A 63 -10.79 -10.25 -0.34
CA VAL A 63 -11.02 -11.59 0.17
C VAL A 63 -11.52 -11.50 1.61
N LYS A 64 -12.50 -12.31 1.99
CA LYS A 64 -12.95 -12.42 3.37
C LYS A 64 -12.09 -13.43 4.12
N PRO A 65 -11.62 -13.12 5.34
CA PRO A 65 -10.91 -14.08 6.17
C PRO A 65 -11.84 -15.21 6.63
N ASP A 66 -11.25 -16.37 6.94
CA ASP A 66 -11.96 -17.48 7.57
C ASP A 66 -12.02 -17.29 9.08
N SER A 67 -10.98 -16.67 9.67
CA SER A 67 -10.93 -16.29 11.09
C SER A 67 -10.01 -15.09 11.30
N GLY A 68 -10.01 -14.56 12.53
CA GLY A 68 -9.21 -13.40 12.91
C GLY A 68 -9.93 -12.08 12.68
N ARG A 69 -9.19 -10.98 12.87
CA ARG A 69 -9.76 -9.63 12.83
C ARG A 69 -8.81 -8.63 12.20
N VAL A 70 -9.38 -7.65 11.51
CA VAL A 70 -8.70 -6.47 10.99
C VAL A 70 -9.34 -5.23 11.57
N GLU A 71 -8.58 -4.42 12.29
CA GLU A 71 -9.05 -3.17 12.89
C GLU A 71 -8.29 -1.99 12.28
N TYR A 72 -9.01 -0.98 11.87
CA TYR A 72 -8.46 0.27 11.35
C TYR A 72 -8.93 1.44 12.21
N ARG A 73 -7.99 2.15 12.85
CA ARG A 73 -8.29 3.21 13.84
C ARG A 73 -9.22 2.70 14.96
N GLY A 74 -8.96 1.49 15.47
CA GLY A 74 -9.77 0.86 16.51
C GLY A 74 -11.15 0.38 16.07
N ARG A 75 -11.49 0.52 14.78
CA ARG A 75 -12.75 0.04 14.23
C ARG A 75 -12.55 -1.28 13.52
N ASP A 76 -13.36 -2.27 13.85
CA ASP A 76 -13.39 -3.55 13.13
C ASP A 76 -13.90 -3.35 11.70
N ILE A 77 -13.05 -3.70 10.73
CA ILE A 77 -13.33 -3.65 9.28
C ILE A 77 -13.26 -5.03 8.63
N THR A 78 -13.23 -6.09 9.43
CA THR A 78 -13.08 -7.47 8.97
C THR A 78 -14.15 -7.82 7.94
N GLY A 79 -13.71 -8.27 6.77
CA GLY A 79 -14.59 -8.68 5.67
C GLY A 79 -15.44 -7.56 5.05
N TRP A 80 -15.13 -6.30 5.33
CA TRP A 80 -15.79 -5.18 4.66
C TRP A 80 -15.48 -5.15 3.17
N ALA A 81 -16.44 -4.63 2.38
CA ALA A 81 -16.22 -4.42 0.95
C ALA A 81 -15.16 -3.35 0.69
N PRO A 82 -14.32 -3.49 -0.36
CA PRO A 82 -13.19 -2.60 -0.64
C PRO A 82 -13.58 -1.12 -0.70
N TYR A 83 -14.70 -0.77 -1.32
CA TYR A 83 -15.13 0.63 -1.43
C TYR A 83 -15.39 1.29 -0.06
N ARG A 84 -15.83 0.52 0.95
CA ARG A 84 -16.02 1.01 2.31
C ARG A 84 -14.70 1.27 3.00
N ILE A 85 -13.71 0.37 2.80
CA ILE A 85 -12.36 0.48 3.34
C ILE A 85 -11.64 1.69 2.73
N VAL A 86 -11.74 1.88 1.42
CA VAL A 86 -11.24 3.09 0.73
C VAL A 86 -11.88 4.36 1.30
N GLY A 87 -13.19 4.33 1.58
CA GLY A 87 -13.93 5.43 2.21
C GLY A 87 -13.39 5.83 3.59
N LEU A 88 -12.75 4.92 4.33
CA LEU A 88 -12.09 5.20 5.60
C LEU A 88 -10.71 5.84 5.46
N GLY A 89 -10.07 5.73 4.30
CA GLY A 89 -8.74 6.29 4.03
C GLY A 89 -7.63 5.28 3.88
N VAL A 90 -7.95 4.07 3.48
CA VAL A 90 -7.00 3.05 3.04
C VAL A 90 -6.96 3.05 1.52
N ALA A 91 -5.81 3.33 0.91
CA ALA A 91 -5.59 3.20 -0.52
C ALA A 91 -4.61 2.04 -0.80
N ARG A 92 -4.75 1.43 -1.96
CA ARG A 92 -3.84 0.38 -2.45
C ARG A 92 -3.47 0.65 -3.89
N THR A 93 -2.19 0.52 -4.23
CA THR A 93 -1.74 0.35 -5.61
C THR A 93 -1.80 -1.13 -5.99
N PHE A 94 -1.94 -1.42 -7.28
CA PHE A 94 -1.95 -2.78 -7.76
C PHE A 94 -0.69 -3.09 -8.55
N GLN A 95 -0.20 -4.32 -8.44
CA GLN A 95 0.96 -4.81 -9.17
C GLN A 95 0.85 -4.52 -10.68
N MET A 96 -0.33 -4.82 -11.26
CA MET A 96 -0.65 -4.47 -12.64
C MET A 96 -1.35 -3.11 -12.69
N VAL A 97 -0.67 -2.13 -13.26
CA VAL A 97 -1.25 -0.81 -13.50
C VAL A 97 -2.37 -0.90 -14.54
N ARG A 98 -3.54 -0.39 -14.20
CA ARG A 98 -4.72 -0.35 -15.11
C ARG A 98 -5.26 1.07 -15.20
N PRO A 99 -4.60 1.95 -15.96
CA PRO A 99 -5.11 3.30 -16.20
C PRO A 99 -6.22 3.27 -17.27
N PHE A 100 -6.92 4.38 -17.40
CA PHE A 100 -7.72 4.66 -18.58
C PHE A 100 -6.76 5.03 -19.72
N TYR A 101 -6.30 4.05 -20.47
CA TYR A 101 -5.21 4.15 -21.45
C TYR A 101 -5.42 5.23 -22.51
N GLN A 102 -6.67 5.49 -22.90
CA GLN A 102 -7.04 6.49 -23.91
C GLN A 102 -7.15 7.91 -23.36
N LEU A 103 -7.12 8.07 -22.03
CA LEU A 103 -7.19 9.37 -21.40
C LEU A 103 -5.78 9.92 -21.09
N PRO A 104 -5.60 11.25 -21.10
CA PRO A 104 -4.39 11.87 -20.57
C PRO A 104 -4.12 11.44 -19.13
N ALA A 105 -2.82 11.43 -18.73
CA ALA A 105 -2.43 10.98 -17.40
C ALA A 105 -3.21 11.73 -16.30
N PHE A 106 -3.29 13.06 -16.34
CA PHE A 106 -3.99 13.84 -15.32
C PHE A 106 -5.49 13.54 -15.26
N LYS A 107 -6.14 13.20 -16.38
CA LYS A 107 -7.57 12.83 -16.39
C LYS A 107 -7.83 11.48 -15.70
N ASN A 108 -6.82 10.62 -15.53
CA ASN A 108 -6.93 9.39 -14.75
C ASN A 108 -7.17 9.65 -13.26
N LEU A 109 -6.87 10.84 -12.75
CA LEU A 109 -7.08 11.20 -11.36
C LEU A 109 -8.50 11.74 -11.08
N ILE A 110 -9.31 12.06 -12.12
CA ILE A 110 -10.64 12.65 -11.94
C ILE A 110 -11.56 11.71 -11.16
N VAL A 111 -11.51 10.39 -11.41
CA VAL A 111 -12.35 9.42 -10.71
C VAL A 111 -12.04 9.40 -9.19
N PRO A 112 -10.80 9.17 -8.74
CA PRO A 112 -10.49 9.21 -7.31
C PRO A 112 -10.72 10.59 -6.69
N LEU A 113 -10.44 11.70 -7.38
CA LEU A 113 -10.74 13.07 -6.92
C LEU A 113 -12.24 13.34 -6.79
N SER A 114 -13.08 12.59 -7.50
CA SER A 114 -14.54 12.69 -7.41
C SER A 114 -15.15 11.79 -6.33
N SER A 115 -14.34 11.08 -5.57
CA SER A 115 -14.84 10.16 -4.55
C SER A 115 -15.59 10.87 -3.42
N PRO A 116 -16.58 10.22 -2.78
CA PRO A 116 -17.31 10.78 -1.64
C PRO A 116 -16.38 11.17 -0.48
N ARG A 117 -15.29 10.43 -0.27
CA ARG A 117 -14.26 10.75 0.74
C ARG A 117 -13.63 12.11 0.46
N VAL A 118 -13.12 12.32 -0.76
CA VAL A 118 -12.45 13.58 -1.14
C VAL A 118 -13.44 14.75 -1.04
N LYS A 119 -14.67 14.58 -1.51
CA LYS A 119 -15.74 15.57 -1.37
C LYS A 119 -15.95 15.99 0.09
N LYS A 120 -16.06 15.01 0.99
CA LYS A 120 -16.23 15.25 2.44
C LYS A 120 -15.04 16.02 3.02
N LEU A 121 -13.81 15.62 2.70
CA LEU A 121 -12.58 16.25 3.20
C LEU A 121 -12.36 17.66 2.65
N SER A 122 -12.96 18.00 1.51
CA SER A 122 -12.91 19.32 0.87
C SER A 122 -14.12 20.21 1.20
N GLY A 123 -14.85 19.93 2.29
CA GLY A 123 -15.99 20.73 2.71
C GLY A 123 -17.17 20.72 1.73
N GLY A 124 -17.33 19.67 0.94
CA GLY A 124 -18.40 19.52 -0.05
C GLY A 124 -18.10 20.14 -1.42
N ARG A 125 -16.99 20.83 -1.58
CA ARG A 125 -16.53 21.43 -2.84
C ARG A 125 -15.44 20.61 -3.49
N TYR A 126 -15.39 20.57 -4.82
CA TYR A 126 -14.32 19.82 -5.51
C TYR A 126 -13.17 20.72 -6.01
N GLY A 127 -13.38 22.03 -6.09
CA GLY A 127 -12.41 22.95 -6.68
C GLY A 127 -12.12 22.64 -8.16
N ASP A 128 -10.99 23.16 -8.66
CA ASP A 128 -10.45 22.78 -9.97
C ASP A 128 -9.73 21.44 -9.87
N ARG A 129 -10.41 20.37 -10.31
CA ARG A 129 -9.87 19.00 -10.25
C ARG A 129 -8.69 18.80 -11.20
N ASP A 130 -8.66 19.51 -12.32
CA ASP A 130 -7.57 19.39 -13.28
C ASP A 130 -6.30 19.99 -12.69
N ALA A 131 -6.39 21.16 -12.04
CA ALA A 131 -5.25 21.74 -11.33
C ALA A 131 -4.74 20.81 -10.22
N VAL A 132 -5.64 20.29 -9.37
CA VAL A 132 -5.28 19.33 -8.31
C VAL A 132 -4.67 18.04 -8.87
N ALA A 133 -5.17 17.56 -10.02
CA ALA A 133 -4.61 16.38 -10.67
C ALA A 133 -3.18 16.63 -11.17
N LEU A 134 -2.92 17.79 -11.75
CA LEU A 134 -1.59 18.19 -12.22
C LEU A 134 -0.61 18.34 -11.05
N ASP A 135 -1.02 18.98 -9.95
CA ASP A 135 -0.21 19.11 -8.74
C ASP A 135 0.17 17.74 -8.13
N LEU A 136 -0.81 16.81 -8.05
CA LEU A 136 -0.54 15.44 -7.59
C LEU A 136 0.40 14.67 -8.50
N LEU A 137 0.32 14.85 -9.83
CA LEU A 137 1.26 14.25 -10.76
C LEU A 137 2.67 14.81 -10.58
N GLU A 138 2.78 16.11 -10.36
CA GLU A 138 4.08 16.75 -10.06
C GLU A 138 4.68 16.19 -8.76
N GLU A 139 3.87 16.00 -7.71
CA GLU A 139 4.31 15.39 -6.44
C GLU A 139 4.91 14.00 -6.60
N VAL A 140 4.45 13.23 -7.58
CA VAL A 140 4.98 11.89 -7.90
C VAL A 140 6.01 11.92 -9.06
N GLY A 141 6.53 13.09 -9.41
CA GLY A 141 7.63 13.25 -10.34
C GLY A 141 7.25 13.27 -11.82
N PHE A 142 6.04 13.75 -12.15
CA PHE A 142 5.76 14.22 -13.52
C PHE A 142 6.28 15.64 -13.66
N GLU A 143 7.19 15.86 -14.59
CA GLU A 143 7.74 17.17 -14.85
C GLU A 143 6.67 18.08 -15.47
N ARG A 144 6.44 19.24 -14.85
CA ARG A 144 5.39 20.18 -15.26
C ARG A 144 5.62 20.71 -16.69
N ASP A 145 6.86 21.01 -17.03
CA ASP A 145 7.25 21.60 -18.33
C ASP A 145 7.30 20.58 -19.47
N ALA A 146 7.47 19.29 -19.17
CA ALA A 146 7.62 18.22 -20.17
C ALA A 146 6.30 17.79 -20.84
N ARG A 147 5.16 18.39 -20.49
CA ARG A 147 3.81 18.04 -20.99
C ARG A 147 3.46 16.55 -20.88
N VAL A 148 4.21 15.76 -20.09
CA VAL A 148 3.99 14.33 -19.94
C VAL A 148 2.62 14.05 -19.31
N ALA A 149 2.17 14.90 -18.40
CA ALA A 149 0.86 14.80 -17.76
C ALA A 149 -0.32 14.84 -18.76
N TYR A 150 -0.13 15.48 -19.91
CA TYR A 150 -1.12 15.62 -20.98
C TYR A 150 -1.09 14.49 -22.02
N LYS A 151 -0.05 13.65 -22.01
CA LYS A 151 0.01 12.47 -22.88
C LYS A 151 -1.00 11.42 -22.44
N THR A 152 -1.54 10.65 -23.39
CA THR A 152 -2.39 9.51 -23.08
C THR A 152 -1.63 8.51 -22.23
N ALA A 153 -2.29 7.93 -21.22
CA ALA A 153 -1.65 6.98 -20.32
C ALA A 153 -1.04 5.78 -21.07
N GLY A 154 -1.66 5.37 -22.18
CA GLY A 154 -1.18 4.27 -23.02
C GLY A 154 0.17 4.54 -23.72
N SER A 155 0.60 5.80 -23.84
CA SER A 155 1.88 6.18 -24.43
C SER A 155 3.00 6.38 -23.41
N LEU A 156 2.70 6.22 -22.11
CA LEU A 156 3.67 6.46 -21.05
C LEU A 156 4.61 5.26 -20.83
N PRO A 157 5.91 5.50 -20.60
CA PRO A 157 6.82 4.50 -20.09
C PRO A 157 6.36 3.89 -18.76
N GLN A 158 6.84 2.68 -18.45
CA GLN A 158 6.44 1.92 -17.25
C GLN A 158 6.66 2.71 -15.94
N GLY A 159 7.76 3.42 -15.82
CA GLY A 159 8.04 4.26 -14.64
C GLY A 159 6.99 5.34 -14.40
N TYR A 160 6.51 5.99 -15.46
CA TYR A 160 5.42 6.98 -15.36
C TYR A 160 4.08 6.32 -15.06
N LEU A 161 3.82 5.12 -15.58
CA LEU A 161 2.59 4.37 -15.25
C LEU A 161 2.54 3.99 -13.77
N LYS A 162 3.66 3.57 -13.17
CA LYS A 162 3.76 3.27 -11.74
C LYS A 162 3.56 4.53 -10.89
N ARG A 163 4.13 5.67 -11.29
CA ARG A 163 3.90 6.97 -10.64
C ARG A 163 2.44 7.41 -10.76
N LEU A 164 1.82 7.20 -11.93
CA LEU A 164 0.40 7.49 -12.14
C LEU A 164 -0.49 6.66 -11.19
N GLU A 165 -0.17 5.38 -10.99
CA GLU A 165 -0.89 4.53 -10.04
C GLU A 165 -0.74 5.03 -8.60
N LEU A 166 0.46 5.45 -8.21
CA LEU A 166 0.70 6.09 -6.91
C LEU A 166 -0.12 7.37 -6.77
N ALA A 167 -0.11 8.26 -7.78
CA ALA A 167 -0.89 9.50 -7.78
C ALA A 167 -2.40 9.24 -7.65
N LYS A 168 -2.94 8.21 -8.32
CA LYS A 168 -4.34 7.79 -8.18
C LYS A 168 -4.68 7.39 -6.75
N GLY A 169 -3.78 6.65 -6.09
CA GLY A 169 -3.91 6.30 -4.68
C GLY A 169 -3.89 7.56 -3.79
N MET A 170 -2.96 8.47 -4.02
CA MET A 170 -2.81 9.71 -3.26
C MET A 170 -3.98 10.68 -3.46
N ALA A 171 -4.61 10.68 -4.64
CA ALA A 171 -5.79 11.50 -4.94
C ALA A 171 -6.99 11.19 -4.01
N LEU A 172 -7.04 10.00 -3.40
CA LEU A 172 -8.04 9.64 -2.38
C LEU A 172 -7.77 10.27 -1.01
N ARG A 173 -6.66 11.00 -0.84
CA ARG A 173 -6.20 11.55 0.44
C ARG A 173 -6.17 10.48 1.54
N PRO A 174 -5.43 9.39 1.34
CA PRO A 174 -5.39 8.30 2.28
C PRO A 174 -4.56 8.64 3.53
N ASP A 175 -4.84 7.91 4.62
CA ASP A 175 -4.01 7.89 5.80
C ASP A 175 -3.06 6.67 5.79
N LEU A 176 -3.53 5.55 5.20
CA LEU A 176 -2.78 4.33 4.97
C LEU A 176 -2.69 4.05 3.47
N VAL A 177 -1.48 3.88 2.96
CA VAL A 177 -1.22 3.48 1.58
C VAL A 177 -0.57 2.11 1.57
N ILE A 178 -1.13 1.18 0.80
CA ILE A 178 -0.55 -0.15 0.58
C ILE A 178 0.06 -0.15 -0.83
N LEU A 179 1.37 -0.29 -0.90
CA LEU A 179 2.15 -0.34 -2.14
C LEU A 179 2.47 -1.81 -2.45
N ASP A 180 1.81 -2.35 -3.46
CA ASP A 180 1.92 -3.76 -3.83
C ASP A 180 2.83 -3.90 -5.07
N GLU A 181 4.09 -4.29 -4.84
CA GLU A 181 5.14 -4.47 -5.85
C GLU A 181 5.30 -3.26 -6.79
N LEU A 182 5.42 -2.07 -6.20
CA LEU A 182 5.55 -0.82 -6.96
C LEU A 182 6.79 -0.84 -7.88
N PHE A 183 7.89 -1.45 -7.43
CA PHE A 183 9.17 -1.51 -8.16
C PHE A 183 9.23 -2.61 -9.22
N SER A 184 8.20 -3.46 -9.31
CA SER A 184 8.16 -4.55 -10.30
C SER A 184 8.21 -4.00 -11.73
N GLY A 185 9.15 -4.55 -12.54
CA GLY A 185 9.34 -4.17 -13.94
C GLY A 185 10.12 -2.86 -14.16
N LEU A 186 10.60 -2.20 -13.10
CA LEU A 186 11.36 -0.97 -13.20
C LEU A 186 12.88 -1.23 -13.24
N SER A 187 13.62 -0.39 -13.98
CA SER A 187 15.07 -0.31 -13.92
C SER A 187 15.55 0.24 -12.58
N LEU A 188 16.85 0.07 -12.26
CA LEU A 188 17.43 0.64 -11.04
C LEU A 188 17.32 2.18 -11.01
N ALA A 189 17.48 2.85 -12.13
CA ALA A 189 17.35 4.31 -12.24
C ALA A 189 15.92 4.78 -11.96
N GLU A 190 14.90 4.06 -12.47
CA GLU A 190 13.51 4.38 -12.20
C GLU A 190 13.16 4.15 -10.73
N VAL A 191 13.62 3.07 -10.11
CA VAL A 191 13.44 2.84 -8.67
C VAL A 191 14.10 3.93 -7.85
N ALA A 192 15.36 4.28 -8.16
CA ALA A 192 16.07 5.36 -7.48
C ALA A 192 15.34 6.71 -7.57
N SER A 193 14.54 6.93 -8.61
CA SER A 193 13.73 8.14 -8.79
C SER A 193 12.37 8.10 -8.05
N ILE A 194 11.86 6.91 -7.69
CA ILE A 194 10.60 6.75 -6.96
C ILE A 194 10.81 6.71 -5.45
N VAL A 195 11.93 6.15 -4.98
CA VAL A 195 12.23 6.04 -3.55
C VAL A 195 12.13 7.37 -2.79
N PRO A 196 12.70 8.51 -3.27
CA PRO A 196 12.55 9.81 -2.61
C PRO A 196 11.09 10.29 -2.51
N ILE A 197 10.24 9.88 -3.45
CA ILE A 197 8.81 10.20 -3.41
C ILE A 197 8.15 9.48 -2.25
N ILE A 198 8.47 8.19 -2.04
CA ILE A 198 7.95 7.40 -0.92
C ILE A 198 8.46 7.97 0.42
N GLU A 199 9.76 8.29 0.52
CA GLU A 199 10.36 8.94 1.70
C GLU A 199 9.62 10.26 2.03
N LYS A 200 9.35 11.10 1.04
CA LYS A 200 8.57 12.33 1.22
C LYS A 200 7.17 12.07 1.76
N LEU A 201 6.47 11.03 1.28
CA LEU A 201 5.15 10.66 1.80
C LEU A 201 5.19 10.26 3.27
N VAL A 202 6.20 9.50 3.69
CA VAL A 202 6.42 9.15 5.11
C VAL A 202 6.66 10.40 5.94
N LEU A 203 7.55 11.30 5.49
CA LEU A 203 7.83 12.57 6.15
C LEU A 203 6.58 13.46 6.26
N GLN A 204 5.65 13.36 5.34
CA GLN A 204 4.34 14.02 5.41
C GLN A 204 3.34 13.33 6.35
N GLY A 205 3.78 12.30 7.10
CA GLY A 205 2.96 11.57 8.07
C GLY A 205 2.05 10.51 7.46
N LYS A 206 2.29 10.08 6.21
CA LYS A 206 1.56 8.94 5.62
C LYS A 206 2.05 7.64 6.23
N THR A 207 1.13 6.75 6.51
CA THR A 207 1.44 5.37 6.92
C THR A 207 1.49 4.51 5.67
N ILE A 208 2.52 3.69 5.54
CA ILE A 208 2.74 2.89 4.34
C ILE A 208 2.96 1.42 4.72
N ILE A 209 2.28 0.52 4.03
CA ILE A 209 2.64 -0.90 3.95
C ILE A 209 3.21 -1.12 2.56
N MET A 210 4.42 -1.65 2.46
CA MET A 210 5.10 -1.86 1.18
C MET A 210 5.50 -3.31 0.99
N ILE A 211 4.96 -3.95 -0.05
CA ILE A 211 5.34 -5.30 -0.45
C ILE A 211 6.35 -5.17 -1.59
N GLU A 212 7.53 -5.73 -1.40
CA GLU A 212 8.59 -5.64 -2.41
C GLU A 212 9.49 -6.87 -2.43
N HIS A 213 10.13 -7.10 -3.59
CA HIS A 213 11.18 -8.10 -3.78
C HIS A 213 12.58 -7.47 -3.83
N ARG A 214 12.67 -6.15 -4.01
CA ARG A 214 13.94 -5.40 -3.99
C ARG A 214 14.29 -5.03 -2.56
N LEU A 215 14.91 -5.98 -1.86
CA LEU A 215 15.15 -5.89 -0.42
C LEU A 215 16.05 -4.71 -0.04
N LYS A 216 17.10 -4.43 -0.84
CA LYS A 216 18.05 -3.35 -0.56
C LYS A 216 17.37 -1.98 -0.50
N GLU A 217 16.50 -1.70 -1.45
CA GLU A 217 15.77 -0.45 -1.54
C GLU A 217 14.71 -0.36 -0.45
N LEU A 218 14.00 -1.46 -0.18
CA LEU A 218 13.00 -1.51 0.89
C LEU A 218 13.63 -1.28 2.26
N PHE A 219 14.73 -1.97 2.58
CA PHE A 219 15.40 -1.86 3.90
C PHE A 219 15.98 -0.47 4.17
N ARG A 220 16.24 0.31 3.12
CA ARG A 220 16.71 1.69 3.27
C ARG A 220 15.62 2.62 3.79
N ILE A 221 14.34 2.34 3.49
CA ILE A 221 13.22 3.24 3.75
C ILE A 221 12.23 2.70 4.76
N ALA A 222 12.24 1.39 5.03
CA ALA A 222 11.31 0.77 5.98
C ALA A 222 11.78 0.96 7.42
N ASP A 223 10.86 1.38 8.29
CA ASP A 223 11.11 1.44 9.74
C ASP A 223 11.23 0.02 10.32
N ARG A 224 10.46 -0.91 9.75
CA ARG A 224 10.36 -2.29 10.19
C ARG A 224 9.96 -3.19 9.02
N VAL A 225 10.40 -4.43 9.06
CA VAL A 225 10.10 -5.44 8.04
C VAL A 225 9.49 -6.67 8.69
N MET A 226 8.44 -7.20 8.06
CA MET A 226 7.80 -8.46 8.40
C MET A 226 8.04 -9.48 7.29
N VAL A 227 8.43 -10.70 7.65
CA VAL A 227 8.70 -11.78 6.71
C VAL A 227 7.58 -12.81 6.77
N LEU A 228 7.01 -13.10 5.60
CA LEU A 228 6.02 -14.18 5.43
C LEU A 228 6.65 -15.38 4.72
N ASN A 229 6.30 -16.59 5.17
CA ASN A 229 6.62 -17.83 4.49
C ASN A 229 5.45 -18.82 4.69
N PHE A 230 5.01 -19.48 3.63
CA PHE A 230 3.88 -20.43 3.61
C PHE A 230 2.65 -19.97 4.40
N GLY A 231 2.31 -18.68 4.28
CA GLY A 231 1.15 -18.10 4.96
C GLY A 231 1.39 -17.72 6.42
N GLU A 232 2.56 -17.88 6.97
CA GLU A 232 2.91 -17.56 8.36
C GLU A 232 3.88 -16.38 8.46
N LYS A 233 3.79 -15.62 9.55
CA LYS A 233 4.79 -14.63 9.91
C LYS A 233 5.96 -15.33 10.62
N ILE A 234 7.13 -15.38 9.97
CA ILE A 234 8.31 -16.07 10.51
C ILE A 234 9.31 -15.14 11.19
N ALA A 235 9.30 -13.85 10.87
CA ALA A 235 10.15 -12.85 11.50
C ALA A 235 9.54 -11.45 11.38
N GLU A 236 9.96 -10.55 12.28
CA GLU A 236 9.59 -9.14 12.27
C GLU A 236 10.63 -8.32 13.05
N GLY A 237 11.16 -7.24 12.46
CA GLY A 237 12.21 -6.42 13.06
C GLY A 237 12.83 -5.45 12.06
N ALA A 238 13.99 -4.90 12.37
CA ALA A 238 14.76 -4.10 11.42
C ALA A 238 15.21 -4.96 10.23
N GLY A 239 15.32 -4.36 9.04
CA GLY A 239 15.64 -5.11 7.82
C GLY A 239 16.91 -5.94 7.91
N SER A 240 17.98 -5.41 8.55
CA SER A 240 19.23 -6.13 8.80
C SER A 240 19.04 -7.33 9.74
N GLU A 241 18.27 -7.15 10.81
CA GLU A 241 18.05 -8.18 11.83
C GLU A 241 17.26 -9.38 11.29
N VAL A 242 16.18 -9.09 10.51
CA VAL A 242 15.36 -10.19 9.95
C VAL A 242 16.13 -11.06 8.97
N MET A 243 17.11 -10.49 8.23
CA MET A 243 17.94 -11.26 7.29
C MET A 243 19.00 -12.14 7.98
N GLU A 244 19.31 -11.89 9.25
CA GLU A 244 20.20 -12.75 10.04
C GLU A 244 19.48 -13.97 10.60
N SER A 245 18.16 -13.96 10.67
CA SER A 245 17.35 -15.08 11.16
C SER A 245 17.52 -16.33 10.30
N ASP A 246 17.82 -17.46 10.94
CA ASP A 246 17.97 -18.75 10.24
C ASP A 246 16.69 -19.19 9.53
N ALA A 247 15.52 -18.91 10.13
CA ALA A 247 14.23 -19.19 9.51
C ALA A 247 14.04 -18.40 8.21
N VAL A 248 14.49 -17.14 8.17
CA VAL A 248 14.43 -16.29 6.97
C VAL A 248 15.41 -16.78 5.92
N LYS A 249 16.67 -17.10 6.30
CA LYS A 249 17.67 -17.66 5.38
C LYS A 249 17.18 -18.96 4.74
N GLN A 250 16.61 -19.87 5.52
CA GLN A 250 16.05 -21.13 5.02
C GLN A 250 14.87 -20.90 4.07
N ALA A 251 13.98 -19.94 4.38
CA ALA A 251 12.84 -19.62 3.53
C ALA A 251 13.25 -19.11 2.14
N TYR A 252 14.35 -18.36 2.05
CA TYR A 252 14.86 -17.85 0.77
C TYR A 252 15.76 -18.85 0.04
N LEU A 253 16.59 -19.62 0.73
CA LEU A 253 17.44 -20.67 0.14
C LEU A 253 16.62 -21.88 -0.35
N GLY A 254 15.54 -22.23 0.35
CA GLY A 254 14.66 -23.35 -0.03
C GLY A 254 13.73 -23.05 -1.21
N SER A 255 13.68 -21.81 -1.68
CA SER A 255 12.84 -21.39 -2.84
C SER A 255 13.59 -21.45 -4.19
N GLU A 256 14.89 -21.78 -4.21
CA GLU A 256 15.73 -21.90 -5.41
C GLU A 256 15.80 -23.35 -5.96
N THR A 257 15.04 -24.28 -5.39
CA THR A 257 14.87 -25.66 -5.90
C THR A 257 13.42 -25.80 -6.41
#